data_62c92d956cf40837b330056d93fed3e1
#
_entry.id   62c92d956cf40837b330056d93fed3e1
#
_cell.length_a   1.000
_cell.length_b   1.000
_cell.length_c   1.000
_cell.angle_alpha   90.00
_cell.angle_beta   90.00
_cell.angle_gamma   90.00
#
_symmetry.space_group_name_H-M   'P 1'
#
loop_
_entity.id
_entity.type
_entity.pdbx_description
1 polymer ?
#
loop_
_entity_poly.entity_id
_entity_poly.type
_entity_poly.pdbx_seq_one_letter_code
_entity_poly.pdbx_strand_id
1 'polypeptide(L)'
;MTRIAVGGFLHETNTFAPTKATYADFCGATLMCRGPDLPRVMRGINVGMAGFVEAAAARGWELAPTLWCAASPSAHVTEDAFERVTEEIVAGIANAGAIDAVYLDLHGAMVTEHLDDGEGEILRRVRQTIGHDLPLVVSLDLHANVTPQMVELADALIAYRTYPHVDMADTGRAAARHLALLLERRQGFAKAFRQLPFLIPISWQCTDDEPCASIYRALASLESEAVPTLSFAPGFPAADFQDCGPSVFAYGRSQAAADAAADQLAALIERHEDDFDGRIHTPDEGVRLAIELSKTARKPVVIADTQDNPGAGGDSDTTGMLRALVRNQARRAAIGVIYDPASAQAAHAAGKGSSVRLALGGKSGIAGDAPYEATFIVEELSDGRFIAPGPYAGGRQMDLGLSASLRIDDIRVVVASRKSQLADQAMYRYVGIEPTEQAILVNKSSVHFRADFEPIAERLLICAAPGAMPADPASLPWTRLRPGLRLKPNGPAFVSNPSTSAATG
;
A
#
# COMPACT_ATOMS: atom_id res chain seq x y z
N MET A 1 -12.34 18.61 29.01
CA MET A 1 -12.62 18.14 27.64
C MET A 1 -11.38 17.39 27.21
N THR A 2 -11.51 16.16 26.75
CA THR A 2 -10.37 15.33 26.33
C THR A 2 -9.74 15.91 25.08
N ARG A 3 -8.42 16.11 25.11
CA ARG A 3 -7.67 16.74 24.03
C ARG A 3 -6.59 15.81 23.49
N ILE A 4 -6.63 15.51 22.20
CA ILE A 4 -5.79 14.50 21.54
C ILE A 4 -4.89 15.19 20.50
N ALA A 5 -3.57 15.01 20.62
CA ALA A 5 -2.66 15.39 19.53
C ALA A 5 -2.73 14.35 18.44
N VAL A 6 -2.79 14.80 17.17
CA VAL A 6 -2.91 13.91 16.01
C VAL A 6 -1.92 14.28 14.92
N GLY A 7 -1.33 13.26 14.29
CA GLY A 7 -0.41 13.41 13.15
C GLY A 7 -0.32 12.12 12.35
N GLY A 8 0.40 12.16 11.22
CA GLY A 8 0.61 10.96 10.41
C GLY A 8 1.72 11.13 9.38
N PHE A 9 2.42 10.03 9.11
CA PHE A 9 3.49 9.96 8.14
C PHE A 9 3.50 8.56 7.52
N LEU A 10 2.98 8.44 6.30
CA LEU A 10 2.76 7.16 5.65
C LEU A 10 3.69 6.97 4.45
N HIS A 11 4.43 5.88 4.47
CA HIS A 11 5.20 5.40 3.33
C HIS A 11 5.40 3.89 3.41
N GLU A 12 5.19 3.20 2.30
CA GLU A 12 5.53 1.78 2.13
C GLU A 12 6.83 1.68 1.32
N THR A 13 7.85 1.12 1.94
CA THR A 13 9.19 1.08 1.35
C THR A 13 9.50 -0.28 0.74
N ASN A 14 9.67 -0.30 -0.58
CA ASN A 14 10.32 -1.40 -1.29
C ASN A 14 11.82 -1.12 -1.38
N THR A 15 12.62 -1.79 -0.54
CA THR A 15 14.07 -1.54 -0.47
C THR A 15 14.83 -1.91 -1.75
N PHE A 16 14.18 -2.61 -2.68
CA PHE A 16 14.74 -3.03 -3.97
C PHE A 16 14.28 -2.15 -5.14
N ALA A 17 13.36 -1.21 -4.89
CA ALA A 17 12.88 -0.30 -5.92
C ALA A 17 13.94 0.75 -6.31
N PRO A 18 13.89 1.29 -7.55
CA PRO A 18 14.93 2.20 -8.02
C PRO A 18 14.79 3.64 -7.50
N THR A 19 13.57 4.11 -7.22
CA THR A 19 13.28 5.54 -6.98
C THR A 19 12.99 5.78 -5.50
N LYS A 20 13.76 6.66 -4.84
CA LYS A 20 13.58 7.03 -3.42
C LYS A 20 12.43 8.02 -3.23
N ALA A 21 11.86 8.01 -2.02
CA ALA A 21 10.86 9.01 -1.59
C ALA A 21 11.57 10.24 -1.02
N THR A 22 11.48 11.36 -1.73
CA THR A 22 12.02 12.65 -1.30
C THR A 22 10.98 13.49 -0.57
N TYR A 23 11.39 14.54 0.12
CA TYR A 23 10.44 15.48 0.75
C TYR A 23 9.46 16.10 -0.28
N ALA A 24 9.89 16.31 -1.52
CA ALA A 24 9.04 16.82 -2.59
C ALA A 24 7.90 15.85 -2.94
N ASP A 25 8.13 14.54 -2.83
CA ASP A 25 7.09 13.53 -3.10
C ASP A 25 5.97 13.60 -2.06
N PHE A 26 6.28 13.84 -0.80
CA PHE A 26 5.29 14.08 0.25
C PHE A 26 4.55 15.40 0.08
N CYS A 27 5.27 16.48 -0.32
CA CYS A 27 4.65 17.78 -0.59
C CYS A 27 3.78 17.78 -1.84
N GLY A 28 4.19 17.05 -2.87
CA GLY A 28 3.49 16.94 -4.15
C GLY A 28 2.28 16.00 -4.11
N ALA A 29 2.16 15.18 -3.08
CA ALA A 29 1.00 14.35 -2.86
C ALA A 29 -0.24 15.21 -2.57
N THR A 30 -1.39 14.78 -3.05
CA THR A 30 -2.66 15.53 -2.93
C THR A 30 -3.15 15.66 -1.48
N LEU A 31 -2.46 15.09 -0.50
CA LEU A 31 -2.92 14.97 0.88
C LEU A 31 -1.92 15.43 1.95
N MET A 32 -0.92 16.27 1.64
CA MET A 32 -0.16 16.89 2.74
C MET A 32 -0.98 17.98 3.39
N CYS A 33 -1.28 17.86 4.67
CA CYS A 33 -2.04 18.87 5.42
C CYS A 33 -1.47 19.09 6.82
N ARG A 34 -1.62 20.34 7.30
CA ARG A 34 -1.03 20.85 8.54
C ARG A 34 -2.05 21.52 9.43
N GLY A 35 -1.86 21.37 10.73
CA GLY A 35 -2.58 22.14 11.75
C GLY A 35 -4.10 22.07 11.60
N PRO A 36 -4.83 23.18 11.85
CA PRO A 36 -6.28 23.20 11.97
C PRO A 36 -7.04 22.83 10.68
N ASP A 37 -6.37 22.79 9.52
CA ASP A 37 -7.00 22.37 8.27
C ASP A 37 -7.18 20.85 8.18
N LEU A 38 -6.41 20.07 8.94
CA LEU A 38 -6.41 18.60 8.86
C LEU A 38 -7.82 18.00 8.99
N PRO A 39 -8.64 18.32 10.01
CA PRO A 39 -9.99 17.72 10.14
C PRO A 39 -10.92 18.07 8.98
N ARG A 40 -10.73 19.22 8.34
CA ARG A 40 -11.51 19.64 7.18
C ARG A 40 -11.11 18.88 5.92
N VAL A 41 -9.79 18.74 5.70
CA VAL A 41 -9.24 18.04 4.52
C VAL A 41 -9.55 16.56 4.55
N MET A 42 -9.52 15.93 5.74
CA MET A 42 -9.77 14.50 5.92
C MET A 42 -11.23 14.08 5.77
N ARG A 43 -12.17 15.02 5.76
CA ARG A 43 -13.61 14.67 5.76
C ARG A 43 -14.02 13.87 4.52
N GLY A 44 -14.57 12.68 4.75
CA GLY A 44 -15.12 11.82 3.71
C GLY A 44 -14.07 11.06 2.87
N ILE A 45 -12.81 11.11 3.26
CA ILE A 45 -11.75 10.35 2.60
C ILE A 45 -11.54 9.01 3.33
N ASN A 46 -11.29 7.94 2.59
CA ASN A 46 -10.99 6.64 3.20
C ASN A 46 -9.50 6.58 3.58
N VAL A 47 -9.14 7.11 4.76
CA VAL A 47 -7.81 7.01 5.40
C VAL A 47 -7.98 6.90 6.91
N GLY A 48 -6.99 6.33 7.63
CA GLY A 48 -7.05 6.14 9.09
C GLY A 48 -7.34 7.44 9.84
N MET A 49 -6.62 8.50 9.50
CA MET A 49 -6.82 9.82 10.11
C MET A 49 -8.25 10.34 9.97
N ALA A 50 -8.90 10.14 8.82
CA ALA A 50 -10.29 10.58 8.60
C ALA A 50 -11.26 9.88 9.56
N GLY A 51 -11.15 8.56 9.68
CA GLY A 51 -11.98 7.78 10.59
C GLY A 51 -11.77 8.15 12.06
N PHE A 52 -10.52 8.43 12.46
CA PHE A 52 -10.21 8.91 13.79
C PHE A 52 -10.83 10.29 14.07
N VAL A 53 -10.70 11.24 13.15
CA VAL A 53 -11.29 12.58 13.24
C VAL A 53 -12.82 12.51 13.42
N GLU A 54 -13.49 11.68 12.64
CA GLU A 54 -14.94 11.45 12.75
C GLU A 54 -15.32 10.89 14.13
N ALA A 55 -14.59 9.88 14.59
CA ALA A 55 -14.85 9.25 15.87
C ALA A 55 -14.54 10.16 17.07
N ALA A 56 -13.52 11.01 16.95
CA ALA A 56 -13.18 12.02 17.95
C ALA A 56 -14.28 13.10 18.06
N ALA A 57 -14.77 13.59 16.93
CA ALA A 57 -15.88 14.54 16.89
C ALA A 57 -17.14 13.97 17.52
N ALA A 58 -17.49 12.71 17.24
CA ALA A 58 -18.65 12.04 17.85
C ALA A 58 -18.53 11.87 19.38
N ARG A 59 -17.29 11.88 19.91
CA ARG A 59 -17.01 11.80 21.37
C ARG A 59 -16.85 13.17 22.03
N GLY A 60 -16.90 14.25 21.26
CA GLY A 60 -16.64 15.58 21.77
C GLY A 60 -15.17 15.80 22.19
N TRP A 61 -14.23 15.06 21.60
CA TRP A 61 -12.81 15.27 21.82
C TRP A 61 -12.31 16.47 21.01
N GLU A 62 -11.44 17.25 21.64
CA GLU A 62 -10.70 18.29 20.97
C GLU A 62 -9.44 17.70 20.30
N LEU A 63 -9.19 18.07 19.06
CA LEU A 63 -7.98 17.67 18.36
C LEU A 63 -6.93 18.78 18.36
N ALA A 64 -5.67 18.42 18.59
CA ALA A 64 -4.50 19.25 18.36
C ALA A 64 -3.74 18.70 17.15
N PRO A 65 -4.12 19.09 15.92
CA PRO A 65 -3.52 18.53 14.71
C PRO A 65 -2.11 19.08 14.50
N THR A 66 -1.20 18.20 14.08
CA THR A 66 0.17 18.54 13.69
C THR A 66 0.33 18.53 12.17
N LEU A 67 0.95 17.49 11.63
CA LEU A 67 1.14 17.25 10.21
C LEU A 67 0.60 15.84 9.87
N TRP A 68 -0.07 15.71 8.74
CA TRP A 68 -0.33 14.43 8.10
C TRP A 68 0.13 14.47 6.65
N CYS A 69 0.90 13.47 6.22
CA CYS A 69 1.31 13.32 4.82
C CYS A 69 1.52 11.87 4.44
N ALA A 70 1.41 11.60 3.14
CA ALA A 70 1.69 10.30 2.55
C ALA A 70 2.37 10.49 1.20
N ALA A 71 3.27 9.58 0.83
CA ALA A 71 3.80 9.49 -0.53
C ALA A 71 3.45 8.11 -1.14
N SER A 72 3.48 8.04 -2.48
CA SER A 72 3.31 6.76 -3.17
C SER A 72 4.44 5.81 -2.79
N PRO A 73 4.16 4.52 -2.56
CA PRO A 73 5.20 3.53 -2.30
C PRO A 73 6.36 3.61 -3.30
N SER A 74 7.58 3.49 -2.79
CA SER A 74 8.82 3.64 -3.58
C SER A 74 9.99 3.01 -2.81
N ALA A 75 11.25 3.31 -3.16
CA ALA A 75 12.41 2.93 -2.37
C ALA A 75 12.48 3.69 -1.04
N HIS A 76 13.62 3.67 -0.39
CA HIS A 76 13.86 4.30 0.92
C HIS A 76 13.40 5.76 0.98
N VAL A 77 12.80 6.15 2.09
CA VAL A 77 12.57 7.56 2.40
C VAL A 77 13.92 8.23 2.63
N THR A 78 14.18 9.35 1.96
CA THR A 78 15.43 10.09 2.16
C THR A 78 15.55 10.58 3.59
N GLU A 79 16.79 10.69 4.12
CA GLU A 79 17.05 11.21 5.45
C GLU A 79 16.43 12.61 5.62
N ASP A 80 16.62 13.53 4.65
CA ASP A 80 16.01 14.87 4.66
C ASP A 80 14.48 14.82 4.79
N ALA A 81 13.81 13.94 4.06
CA ALA A 81 12.36 13.81 4.13
C ALA A 81 11.91 13.32 5.51
N PHE A 82 12.56 12.25 6.00
CA PHE A 82 12.22 11.66 7.29
C PHE A 82 12.42 12.63 8.44
N GLU A 83 13.58 13.26 8.51
CA GLU A 83 13.91 14.18 9.60
C GLU A 83 12.97 15.38 9.63
N ARG A 84 12.72 16.04 8.50
CA ARG A 84 11.84 17.21 8.41
C ARG A 84 10.40 16.92 8.80
N VAL A 85 9.84 15.82 8.32
CA VAL A 85 8.45 15.45 8.61
C VAL A 85 8.31 15.02 10.07
N THR A 86 9.23 14.20 10.56
CA THR A 86 9.22 13.71 11.95
C THR A 86 9.41 14.85 12.93
N GLU A 87 10.34 15.78 12.67
CA GLU A 87 10.57 16.95 13.51
C GLU A 87 9.31 17.83 13.58
N GLU A 88 8.62 18.06 12.45
CA GLU A 88 7.40 18.85 12.41
C GLU A 88 6.27 18.19 13.24
N ILE A 89 6.11 16.87 13.17
CA ILE A 89 5.12 16.13 13.97
C ILE A 89 5.46 16.24 15.46
N VAL A 90 6.71 15.95 15.84
CA VAL A 90 7.16 15.95 17.23
C VAL A 90 7.08 17.36 17.84
N ALA A 91 7.54 18.38 17.12
CA ALA A 91 7.44 19.76 17.55
C ALA A 91 5.97 20.20 17.68
N GLY A 92 5.10 19.77 16.76
CA GLY A 92 3.67 20.03 16.83
C GLY A 92 3.04 19.44 18.10
N ILE A 93 3.41 18.21 18.46
CA ILE A 93 2.96 17.54 19.71
C ILE A 93 3.48 18.30 20.93
N ALA A 94 4.76 18.68 20.96
CA ALA A 94 5.36 19.42 22.05
C ALA A 94 4.69 20.78 22.30
N ASN A 95 4.27 21.44 21.22
CA ASN A 95 3.61 22.75 21.25
C ASN A 95 2.08 22.66 21.41
N ALA A 96 1.51 21.47 21.48
CA ALA A 96 0.06 21.29 21.59
C ALA A 96 -0.52 21.76 22.94
N GLY A 97 0.32 22.07 23.94
CA GLY A 97 -0.10 22.39 25.30
C GLY A 97 -0.52 21.12 26.07
N ALA A 98 -1.45 21.22 26.99
CA ALA A 98 -1.93 20.07 27.73
C ALA A 98 -2.75 19.15 26.81
N ILE A 99 -2.33 17.90 26.68
CA ILE A 99 -3.01 16.85 25.94
C ILE A 99 -3.26 15.63 26.83
N ASP A 100 -4.25 14.83 26.52
CA ASP A 100 -4.60 13.61 27.25
C ASP A 100 -4.10 12.35 26.57
N ALA A 101 -3.79 12.42 25.26
CA ALA A 101 -3.26 11.31 24.47
C ALA A 101 -2.69 11.77 23.13
N VAL A 102 -2.03 10.84 22.42
CA VAL A 102 -1.57 11.01 21.04
C VAL A 102 -2.14 9.90 20.16
N TYR A 103 -2.59 10.27 18.96
CA TYR A 103 -2.90 9.35 17.88
C TYR A 103 -2.02 9.64 16.67
N LEU A 104 -1.41 8.59 16.13
CA LEU A 104 -0.63 8.65 14.89
C LEU A 104 -1.22 7.70 13.84
N ASP A 105 -1.35 8.20 12.63
CA ASP A 105 -1.69 7.42 11.44
C ASP A 105 -0.40 7.14 10.67
N LEU A 106 0.14 5.93 10.78
CA LEU A 106 1.40 5.50 10.18
C LEU A 106 1.15 4.34 9.21
N HIS A 107 2.16 4.00 8.39
CA HIS A 107 2.05 2.82 7.53
C HIS A 107 2.50 1.54 8.24
N GLY A 108 3.65 1.57 8.86
CA GLY A 108 4.27 0.41 9.51
C GLY A 108 5.30 -0.32 8.65
N ALA A 109 5.63 0.20 7.45
CA ALA A 109 6.61 -0.41 6.55
C ALA A 109 7.62 0.62 6.00
N MET A 110 7.89 1.68 6.75
CA MET A 110 8.82 2.72 6.34
C MET A 110 10.26 2.33 6.67
N VAL A 111 11.07 2.14 5.64
CA VAL A 111 12.53 2.06 5.75
C VAL A 111 13.12 3.34 5.16
N THR A 112 14.07 3.95 5.87
CA THR A 112 14.73 5.19 5.44
C THR A 112 16.17 4.93 5.01
N GLU A 113 16.87 5.94 4.49
CA GLU A 113 18.27 5.82 4.12
C GLU A 113 19.20 5.46 5.30
N HIS A 114 18.79 5.80 6.53
CA HIS A 114 19.62 5.67 7.74
C HIS A 114 18.95 4.86 8.86
N LEU A 115 17.68 4.44 8.71
CA LEU A 115 16.93 3.69 9.71
C LEU A 115 16.18 2.53 9.06
N ASP A 116 16.21 1.37 9.69
CA ASP A 116 15.45 0.18 9.28
C ASP A 116 13.98 0.26 9.69
N ASP A 117 13.71 0.91 10.83
CA ASP A 117 12.39 1.09 11.42
C ASP A 117 12.09 2.59 11.59
N GLY A 118 11.53 3.20 10.54
CA GLY A 118 11.13 4.61 10.57
C GLY A 118 10.02 4.88 11.56
N GLU A 119 9.02 4.01 11.63
CA GLU A 119 7.90 4.16 12.56
C GLU A 119 8.36 4.00 14.02
N GLY A 120 9.19 3.01 14.33
CA GLY A 120 9.75 2.85 15.67
C GLY A 120 10.51 4.08 16.13
N GLU A 121 11.28 4.71 15.24
CA GLU A 121 11.98 5.96 15.56
C GLU A 121 11.03 7.15 15.77
N ILE A 122 9.97 7.28 14.97
CA ILE A 122 8.92 8.29 15.20
C ILE A 122 8.31 8.09 16.60
N LEU A 123 7.93 6.87 16.93
CA LEU A 123 7.33 6.54 18.23
C LEU A 123 8.29 6.84 19.38
N ARG A 124 9.58 6.55 19.22
CA ARG A 124 10.63 6.83 20.22
C ARG A 124 10.75 8.34 20.48
N ARG A 125 10.78 9.16 19.43
CA ARG A 125 10.85 10.64 19.56
C ARG A 125 9.58 11.21 20.19
N VAL A 126 8.42 10.67 19.82
CA VAL A 126 7.14 11.07 20.44
C VAL A 126 7.14 10.70 21.92
N ARG A 127 7.57 9.48 22.30
CA ARG A 127 7.71 9.07 23.72
C ARG A 127 8.66 9.96 24.51
N GLN A 128 9.77 10.38 23.93
CA GLN A 128 10.67 11.34 24.58
C GLN A 128 9.98 12.68 24.88
N THR A 129 9.00 13.06 24.07
CA THR A 129 8.25 14.32 24.23
C THR A 129 7.13 14.19 25.26
N ILE A 130 6.35 13.09 25.21
CA ILE A 130 5.13 12.95 26.04
C ILE A 130 5.31 12.09 27.29
N GLY A 131 6.45 11.38 27.44
CA GLY A 131 6.66 10.39 28.48
C GLY A 131 5.90 9.08 28.24
N HIS A 132 5.81 8.23 29.27
CA HIS A 132 5.16 6.92 29.20
C HIS A 132 3.72 6.90 29.74
N ASP A 133 3.31 7.94 30.44
CA ASP A 133 1.99 8.00 31.10
C ASP A 133 0.85 8.36 30.14
N LEU A 134 1.14 9.12 29.09
CA LEU A 134 0.12 9.50 28.10
C LEU A 134 -0.10 8.38 27.09
N PRO A 135 -1.34 7.96 26.82
CA PRO A 135 -1.64 6.98 25.79
C PRO A 135 -1.16 7.41 24.39
N LEU A 136 -0.51 6.47 23.70
CA LEU A 136 -0.06 6.59 22.31
C LEU A 136 -0.65 5.45 21.50
N VAL A 137 -1.61 5.75 20.64
CA VAL A 137 -2.30 4.79 19.76
C VAL A 137 -1.96 5.06 18.32
N VAL A 138 -1.76 4.00 17.54
CA VAL A 138 -1.32 4.07 16.15
C VAL A 138 -2.21 3.21 15.27
N SER A 139 -2.66 3.75 14.14
CA SER A 139 -3.20 2.95 13.02
C SER A 139 -2.09 2.60 12.03
N LEU A 140 -2.18 1.38 11.49
CA LEU A 140 -1.23 0.82 10.54
C LEU A 140 -1.95 0.22 9.33
N ASP A 141 -1.23 0.18 8.20
CA ASP A 141 -1.60 -0.66 7.08
C ASP A 141 -1.46 -2.16 7.45
N LEU A 142 -2.19 -3.04 6.78
CA LEU A 142 -1.98 -4.47 7.00
C LEU A 142 -0.65 -4.98 6.41
N HIS A 143 -0.03 -4.23 5.49
CA HIS A 143 1.32 -4.50 5.01
C HIS A 143 2.42 -4.06 5.98
N ALA A 144 2.09 -3.68 7.20
CA ALA A 144 3.07 -3.30 8.22
C ALA A 144 4.04 -4.43 8.53
N ASN A 145 5.33 -4.14 8.51
CA ASN A 145 6.40 -4.97 9.05
C ASN A 145 6.63 -4.55 10.51
N VAL A 146 5.77 -5.01 11.41
CA VAL A 146 5.76 -4.56 12.78
C VAL A 146 7.01 -5.03 13.53
N THR A 147 7.69 -4.10 14.20
CA THR A 147 8.88 -4.37 14.97
C THR A 147 8.59 -4.52 16.47
N PRO A 148 9.45 -5.20 17.24
CA PRO A 148 9.37 -5.21 18.70
C PRO A 148 9.37 -3.79 19.29
N GLN A 149 10.14 -2.86 18.71
CA GLN A 149 10.21 -1.47 19.15
C GLN A 149 8.86 -0.74 19.00
N MET A 150 8.19 -0.92 17.86
CA MET A 150 6.85 -0.35 17.67
C MET A 150 5.86 -0.85 18.72
N VAL A 151 5.86 -2.17 19.00
CA VAL A 151 4.98 -2.78 20.02
C VAL A 151 5.31 -2.29 21.43
N GLU A 152 6.59 -2.12 21.76
CA GLU A 152 7.02 -1.62 23.06
C GLU A 152 6.54 -0.18 23.29
N LEU A 153 6.75 0.70 22.30
CA LEU A 153 6.56 2.15 22.43
C LEU A 153 5.09 2.58 22.30
N ALA A 154 4.27 1.93 21.46
CA ALA A 154 2.85 2.24 21.35
C ALA A 154 2.02 1.52 22.43
N ASP A 155 0.97 2.16 22.97
CA ASP A 155 0.01 1.48 23.85
C ASP A 155 -0.95 0.60 23.07
N ALA A 156 -1.20 0.91 21.82
CA ALA A 156 -1.89 0.03 20.88
C ALA A 156 -1.48 0.36 19.41
N LEU A 157 -1.30 -0.71 18.64
CA LEU A 157 -1.18 -0.72 17.19
C LEU A 157 -2.45 -1.38 16.63
N ILE A 158 -3.09 -0.76 15.65
CA ILE A 158 -4.32 -1.29 15.03
C ILE A 158 -4.12 -1.30 13.52
N ALA A 159 -4.10 -2.49 12.90
CA ALA A 159 -3.90 -2.62 11.47
C ALA A 159 -5.22 -2.70 10.69
N TYR A 160 -5.19 -2.33 9.40
CA TYR A 160 -6.26 -2.60 8.45
C TYR A 160 -6.60 -4.09 8.39
N ARG A 161 -7.82 -4.42 7.97
CA ARG A 161 -8.32 -5.80 7.90
C ARG A 161 -8.73 -6.20 6.50
N THR A 162 -8.63 -5.30 5.55
CA THR A 162 -9.01 -5.58 4.16
C THR A 162 -7.90 -5.24 3.17
N TYR A 163 -7.75 -6.12 2.20
CA TYR A 163 -6.96 -5.88 1.01
C TYR A 163 -7.75 -6.43 -0.19
N PRO A 164 -8.36 -5.55 -0.97
CA PRO A 164 -8.20 -4.07 -1.11
C PRO A 164 -8.53 -3.27 0.16
N HIS A 165 -7.80 -2.17 0.40
CA HIS A 165 -7.96 -1.32 1.59
C HIS A 165 -9.24 -0.47 1.51
N VAL A 166 -10.37 -1.08 1.82
CA VAL A 166 -11.67 -0.37 1.87
C VAL A 166 -12.05 0.06 3.28
N ASP A 167 -11.30 -0.39 4.31
CA ASP A 167 -11.55 -0.19 5.74
C ASP A 167 -10.58 0.77 6.45
N MET A 168 -9.77 1.54 5.70
CA MET A 168 -8.79 2.45 6.29
C MET A 168 -9.41 3.41 7.32
N ALA A 169 -10.54 4.03 6.98
CA ALA A 169 -11.27 4.89 7.92
C ALA A 169 -11.87 4.11 9.10
N ASP A 170 -12.30 2.86 8.90
CA ASP A 170 -12.79 1.98 9.99
C ASP A 170 -11.68 1.66 11.00
N THR A 171 -10.46 1.49 10.54
CA THR A 171 -9.28 1.31 11.40
C THR A 171 -8.99 2.55 12.25
N GLY A 172 -9.08 3.75 11.68
CA GLY A 172 -9.02 4.99 12.46
C GLY A 172 -10.12 5.08 13.52
N ARG A 173 -11.35 4.68 13.19
CA ARG A 173 -12.45 4.57 14.16
C ARG A 173 -12.18 3.51 15.24
N ALA A 174 -11.54 2.39 14.88
CA ALA A 174 -11.09 1.36 15.82
C ALA A 174 -10.01 1.89 16.77
N ALA A 175 -9.04 2.65 16.25
CA ALA A 175 -8.03 3.32 17.06
C ALA A 175 -8.65 4.27 18.09
N ALA A 176 -9.65 5.06 17.69
CA ALA A 176 -10.38 5.94 18.61
C ALA A 176 -11.19 5.16 19.66
N ARG A 177 -11.74 3.98 19.32
CA ARG A 177 -12.41 3.11 20.31
C ARG A 177 -11.41 2.57 21.32
N HIS A 178 -10.24 2.08 20.87
CA HIS A 178 -9.21 1.57 21.78
C HIS A 178 -8.65 2.67 22.67
N LEU A 179 -8.41 3.87 22.12
CA LEU A 179 -7.99 5.03 22.90
C LEU A 179 -9.00 5.39 24.00
N ALA A 180 -10.30 5.33 23.71
CA ALA A 180 -11.33 5.56 24.73
C ALA A 180 -11.21 4.55 25.88
N LEU A 181 -10.96 3.26 25.59
CA LEU A 181 -10.74 2.25 26.63
C LEU A 181 -9.51 2.54 27.50
N LEU A 182 -8.41 3.03 26.89
CA LEU A 182 -7.19 3.41 27.63
C LEU A 182 -7.47 4.59 28.57
N LEU A 183 -8.17 5.62 28.09
CA LEU A 183 -8.51 6.82 28.89
C LEU A 183 -9.45 6.49 30.05
N GLU A 184 -10.43 5.60 29.87
CA GLU A 184 -11.35 5.15 30.89
C GLU A 184 -10.66 4.31 31.97
N ARG A 185 -9.80 3.37 31.55
CA ARG A 185 -9.15 2.42 32.47
C ARG A 185 -8.01 3.02 33.27
N ARG A 186 -7.33 4.02 32.75
CA ARG A 186 -6.07 4.58 33.30
C ARG A 186 -4.97 3.52 33.53
N GLN A 187 -5.09 2.38 32.88
CA GLN A 187 -4.11 1.28 32.87
C GLN A 187 -4.00 0.75 31.45
N GLY A 188 -2.77 0.45 31.00
CA GLY A 188 -2.51 -0.18 29.72
C GLY A 188 -3.11 -1.58 29.61
N PHE A 189 -3.13 -2.09 28.41
CA PHE A 189 -3.41 -3.49 28.13
C PHE A 189 -2.11 -4.30 28.12
N ALA A 190 -2.21 -5.58 28.49
CA ALA A 190 -1.12 -6.53 28.24
C ALA A 190 -0.94 -6.73 26.74
N LYS A 191 0.29 -6.84 26.29
CA LYS A 191 0.65 -6.92 24.88
C LYS A 191 1.17 -8.33 24.56
N ALA A 192 0.75 -8.90 23.44
CA ALA A 192 1.36 -10.07 22.84
C ALA A 192 1.77 -9.77 21.41
N PHE A 193 2.93 -10.28 21.00
CA PHE A 193 3.48 -10.09 19.66
C PHE A 193 4.11 -11.38 19.16
N ARG A 194 3.81 -11.77 17.91
CA ARG A 194 4.36 -12.96 17.25
C ARG A 194 4.76 -12.60 15.82
N GLN A 195 6.01 -12.82 15.48
CA GLN A 195 6.48 -12.78 14.09
C GLN A 195 6.33 -14.16 13.47
N LEU A 196 5.75 -14.23 12.29
CA LEU A 196 5.55 -15.49 11.58
C LEU A 196 6.82 -15.90 10.80
N PRO A 197 7.02 -17.21 10.55
CA PRO A 197 8.30 -17.74 10.06
C PRO A 197 8.44 -17.75 8.53
N PHE A 198 7.56 -17.07 7.77
CA PHE A 198 7.61 -17.03 6.30
C PHE A 198 7.08 -15.71 5.75
N LEU A 199 7.61 -15.29 4.61
CA LEU A 199 7.07 -14.14 3.86
C LEU A 199 5.84 -14.57 3.05
N ILE A 200 4.85 -13.70 2.98
CA ILE A 200 3.64 -13.89 2.17
C ILE A 200 3.74 -12.99 0.94
N PRO A 201 3.75 -13.54 -0.29
CA PRO A 201 3.71 -12.71 -1.50
C PRO A 201 2.50 -11.78 -1.54
N ILE A 202 2.68 -10.53 -1.95
CA ILE A 202 1.63 -9.51 -1.89
C ILE A 202 0.37 -9.89 -2.69
N SER A 203 0.54 -10.68 -3.76
CA SER A 203 -0.57 -11.15 -4.60
C SER A 203 -1.51 -12.13 -3.87
N TRP A 204 -1.04 -12.75 -2.78
CA TRP A 204 -1.79 -13.74 -2.01
C TRP A 204 -2.25 -13.22 -0.64
N GLN A 205 -2.21 -11.90 -0.46
CA GLN A 205 -2.69 -11.24 0.76
C GLN A 205 -4.13 -10.70 0.63
N CYS A 206 -4.81 -10.97 -0.49
CA CYS A 206 -6.19 -10.53 -0.72
C CYS A 206 -7.13 -11.10 0.34
N THR A 207 -7.84 -10.23 1.05
CA THR A 207 -8.70 -10.65 2.18
C THR A 207 -10.08 -11.13 1.73
N ASP A 208 -10.41 -11.00 0.45
CA ASP A 208 -11.61 -11.57 -0.14
C ASP A 208 -11.37 -13.02 -0.62
N ASP A 209 -10.10 -13.45 -0.73
CA ASP A 209 -9.70 -14.80 -1.13
C ASP A 209 -9.22 -15.64 0.07
N GLU A 210 -9.33 -16.96 -0.05
CA GLU A 210 -8.69 -17.88 0.90
C GLU A 210 -7.16 -17.90 0.71
N PRO A 211 -6.36 -18.04 1.77
CA PRO A 211 -6.75 -18.32 3.16
C PRO A 211 -7.06 -17.05 3.97
N CYS A 212 -6.75 -15.86 3.46
CA CYS A 212 -6.92 -14.60 4.19
C CYS A 212 -8.37 -14.38 4.66
N ALA A 213 -9.36 -14.67 3.81
CA ALA A 213 -10.77 -14.51 4.17
C ALA A 213 -11.15 -15.29 5.43
N SER A 214 -10.71 -16.55 5.56
CA SER A 214 -10.95 -17.36 6.77
C SER A 214 -10.14 -16.88 7.97
N ILE A 215 -8.89 -16.47 7.77
CA ILE A 215 -8.02 -15.96 8.83
C ILE A 215 -8.59 -14.68 9.44
N TYR A 216 -9.03 -13.71 8.63
CA TYR A 216 -9.61 -12.45 9.13
C TYR A 216 -11.00 -12.66 9.78
N ARG A 217 -11.79 -13.65 9.32
CA ARG A 217 -13.01 -14.07 10.04
C ARG A 217 -12.70 -14.65 11.42
N ALA A 218 -11.68 -15.51 11.51
CA ALA A 218 -11.23 -16.06 12.77
C ALA A 218 -10.68 -14.97 13.71
N LEU A 219 -9.87 -14.04 13.20
CA LEU A 219 -9.40 -12.87 13.95
C LEU A 219 -10.57 -12.12 14.60
N ALA A 220 -11.60 -11.80 13.84
CA ALA A 220 -12.77 -11.09 14.35
C ALA A 220 -13.50 -11.88 15.44
N SER A 221 -13.49 -13.22 15.39
CA SER A 221 -14.12 -14.07 16.40
C SER A 221 -13.30 -14.22 17.69
N LEU A 222 -11.99 -13.97 17.63
CA LEU A 222 -11.09 -14.02 18.79
C LEU A 222 -11.11 -12.72 19.61
N GLU A 223 -11.55 -11.61 19.02
CA GLU A 223 -11.75 -10.38 19.77
C GLU A 223 -12.91 -10.53 20.75
N SER A 224 -12.72 -9.96 21.93
CA SER A 224 -13.68 -10.05 23.04
C SER A 224 -13.46 -8.91 24.02
N GLU A 225 -14.26 -8.84 25.07
CA GLU A 225 -13.99 -7.91 26.17
C GLU A 225 -12.63 -8.15 26.84
N ALA A 226 -12.15 -9.41 26.86
CA ALA A 226 -10.85 -9.78 27.41
C ALA A 226 -9.69 -9.40 26.46
N VAL A 227 -9.92 -9.39 25.15
CA VAL A 227 -8.97 -9.04 24.08
C VAL A 227 -9.64 -8.05 23.14
N PRO A 228 -9.70 -6.76 23.50
CA PRO A 228 -10.45 -5.76 22.72
C PRO A 228 -9.83 -5.42 21.37
N THR A 229 -8.58 -5.79 21.13
CA THR A 229 -7.89 -5.55 19.85
C THR A 229 -6.92 -6.68 19.55
N LEU A 230 -7.08 -7.23 18.36
CA LEU A 230 -6.20 -8.23 17.76
C LEU A 230 -5.96 -7.83 16.31
N SER A 231 -4.72 -7.91 15.85
CA SER A 231 -4.35 -7.59 14.46
C SER A 231 -3.47 -8.70 13.88
N PHE A 232 -3.64 -8.94 12.60
CA PHE A 232 -2.73 -9.67 11.74
C PHE A 232 -2.24 -8.72 10.66
N ALA A 233 -0.93 -8.51 10.56
CA ALA A 233 -0.28 -7.82 9.48
C ALA A 233 0.47 -8.84 8.63
N PRO A 234 0.03 -9.17 7.40
CA PRO A 234 0.77 -10.00 6.45
C PRO A 234 2.15 -9.47 6.09
N GLY A 235 2.39 -8.18 6.31
CA GLY A 235 3.65 -7.51 6.08
C GLY A 235 3.91 -7.18 4.62
N PHE A 236 4.81 -6.25 4.39
CA PHE A 236 5.30 -5.91 3.05
C PHE A 236 6.52 -6.77 2.71
N PRO A 237 6.42 -7.70 1.74
CA PRO A 237 7.43 -8.74 1.55
C PRO A 237 8.62 -8.31 0.67
N ALA A 238 8.91 -7.03 0.54
CA ALA A 238 10.05 -6.52 -0.24
C ALA A 238 10.86 -5.46 0.54
N ALA A 239 11.07 -5.70 1.84
CA ALA A 239 11.84 -4.82 2.71
C ALA A 239 13.00 -5.60 3.35
N ASP A 240 14.24 -5.33 2.94
CA ASP A 240 15.43 -6.06 3.39
C ASP A 240 15.96 -5.52 4.73
N PHE A 241 15.27 -5.88 5.82
CA PHE A 241 15.71 -5.62 7.18
C PHE A 241 15.25 -6.73 8.13
N GLN A 242 15.80 -6.78 9.34
CA GLN A 242 15.67 -7.92 10.25
C GLN A 242 14.22 -8.28 10.59
N ASP A 243 13.36 -7.29 10.83
CA ASP A 243 11.99 -7.50 11.29
C ASP A 243 10.96 -7.58 10.15
N CYS A 244 11.41 -7.61 8.89
CA CYS A 244 10.51 -7.82 7.74
C CYS A 244 9.69 -9.09 7.88
N GLY A 245 8.42 -9.00 7.53
CA GLY A 245 7.50 -10.13 7.40
C GLY A 245 6.26 -10.05 8.27
N PRO A 246 5.42 -11.09 8.20
CA PRO A 246 4.12 -11.12 8.84
C PRO A 246 4.19 -11.15 10.36
N SER A 247 3.18 -10.56 11.00
CA SER A 247 3.09 -10.55 12.46
C SER A 247 1.65 -10.54 12.97
N VAL A 248 1.48 -11.05 14.19
CA VAL A 248 0.24 -10.99 14.97
C VAL A 248 0.51 -10.22 16.25
N PHE A 249 -0.37 -9.30 16.60
CA PHE A 249 -0.28 -8.54 17.84
C PHE A 249 -1.64 -8.35 18.48
N ALA A 250 -1.68 -8.51 19.80
CA ALA A 250 -2.90 -8.51 20.61
C ALA A 250 -2.77 -7.62 21.85
N TYR A 251 -3.88 -7.00 22.21
CA TYR A 251 -4.00 -6.18 23.41
C TYR A 251 -5.11 -6.76 24.30
N GLY A 252 -4.72 -7.30 25.48
CA GLY A 252 -5.62 -8.02 26.36
C GLY A 252 -5.69 -7.42 27.76
N ARG A 253 -6.78 -7.70 28.49
CA ARG A 253 -6.93 -7.29 29.90
C ARG A 253 -5.97 -8.02 30.84
N SER A 254 -5.42 -9.16 30.40
CA SER A 254 -4.36 -9.91 31.08
C SER A 254 -3.36 -10.45 30.06
N GLN A 255 -2.12 -10.73 30.50
CA GLN A 255 -1.09 -11.32 29.65
C GLN A 255 -1.54 -12.66 29.07
N ALA A 256 -2.15 -13.52 29.90
CA ALA A 256 -2.64 -14.81 29.45
C ALA A 256 -3.71 -14.71 28.34
N ALA A 257 -4.59 -13.70 28.40
CA ALA A 257 -5.60 -13.49 27.36
C ALA A 257 -4.98 -12.99 26.05
N ALA A 258 -4.03 -12.04 26.14
CA ALA A 258 -3.32 -11.53 24.98
C ALA A 258 -2.50 -12.63 24.30
N ASP A 259 -1.71 -13.39 25.05
CA ASP A 259 -0.90 -14.49 24.54
C ASP A 259 -1.76 -15.58 23.90
N ALA A 260 -2.84 -16.01 24.55
CA ALA A 260 -3.72 -17.05 24.01
C ALA A 260 -4.34 -16.65 22.67
N ALA A 261 -4.78 -15.39 22.51
CA ALA A 261 -5.34 -14.91 21.25
C ALA A 261 -4.27 -14.82 20.15
N ALA A 262 -3.09 -14.27 20.46
CA ALA A 262 -1.99 -14.16 19.53
C ALA A 262 -1.49 -15.54 19.07
N ASP A 263 -1.30 -16.49 20.00
CA ASP A 263 -0.83 -17.85 19.71
C ASP A 263 -1.85 -18.62 18.86
N GLN A 264 -3.15 -18.50 19.18
CA GLN A 264 -4.20 -19.15 18.41
C GLN A 264 -4.27 -18.65 16.97
N LEU A 265 -4.16 -17.34 16.77
CA LEU A 265 -4.19 -16.75 15.43
C LEU A 265 -2.91 -17.07 14.66
N ALA A 266 -1.73 -16.95 15.27
CA ALA A 266 -0.46 -17.30 14.65
C ALA A 266 -0.44 -18.79 14.20
N ALA A 267 -0.85 -19.70 15.09
CA ALA A 267 -0.95 -21.12 14.75
C ALA A 267 -1.98 -21.41 13.63
N LEU A 268 -3.05 -20.62 13.53
CA LEU A 268 -3.99 -20.72 12.41
C LEU A 268 -3.31 -20.34 11.09
N ILE A 269 -2.61 -19.21 11.07
CA ILE A 269 -1.92 -18.70 9.87
C ILE A 269 -0.84 -19.70 9.42
N GLU A 270 -0.04 -20.20 10.36
CA GLU A 270 1.00 -21.21 10.05
C GLU A 270 0.43 -22.51 9.48
N ARG A 271 -0.74 -22.95 9.93
CA ARG A 271 -1.42 -24.14 9.34
C ARG A 271 -1.89 -23.91 7.90
N HIS A 272 -2.10 -22.67 7.51
CA HIS A 272 -2.50 -22.28 6.16
C HIS A 272 -1.32 -21.82 5.29
N GLU A 273 -0.06 -22.06 5.70
CA GLU A 273 1.10 -21.63 4.92
C GLU A 273 1.03 -22.11 3.46
N ASP A 274 0.63 -23.38 3.22
CA ASP A 274 0.52 -23.97 1.89
C ASP A 274 -0.53 -23.28 1.00
N ASP A 275 -1.52 -22.63 1.60
CA ASP A 275 -2.64 -22.02 0.90
C ASP A 275 -2.33 -20.60 0.39
N PHE A 276 -1.22 -19.97 0.84
CA PHE A 276 -0.75 -18.69 0.32
C PHE A 276 -0.01 -18.86 -1.01
N ASP A 277 -0.66 -19.47 -1.96
CA ASP A 277 -0.14 -19.76 -3.29
C ASP A 277 -1.23 -19.58 -4.35
N GLY A 278 -0.81 -19.51 -5.61
CA GLY A 278 -1.72 -19.41 -6.74
C GLY A 278 -1.00 -19.31 -8.07
N ARG A 279 -1.80 -19.25 -9.12
CA ARG A 279 -1.25 -19.26 -10.47
C ARG A 279 -0.87 -17.86 -10.94
N ILE A 280 0.41 -17.68 -11.24
CA ILE A 280 0.96 -16.51 -11.92
C ILE A 280 1.29 -16.90 -13.36
N HIS A 281 0.88 -16.07 -14.32
CA HIS A 281 1.14 -16.27 -15.73
C HIS A 281 2.31 -15.40 -16.20
N THR A 282 3.06 -15.88 -17.19
CA THR A 282 3.90 -14.99 -17.98
C THR A 282 3.02 -14.03 -18.79
N PRO A 283 3.54 -12.86 -19.22
CA PRO A 283 2.75 -11.91 -20.02
C PRO A 283 2.06 -12.53 -21.24
N ASP A 284 2.77 -13.36 -22.01
CA ASP A 284 2.21 -14.00 -23.19
C ASP A 284 1.17 -15.08 -22.87
N GLU A 285 1.37 -15.87 -21.81
CA GLU A 285 0.38 -16.86 -21.37
C GLU A 285 -0.91 -16.18 -20.90
N GLY A 286 -0.77 -15.13 -20.06
CA GLY A 286 -1.93 -14.40 -19.55
C GLY A 286 -2.70 -13.71 -20.66
N VAL A 287 -2.04 -13.06 -21.60
CA VAL A 287 -2.70 -12.40 -22.74
C VAL A 287 -3.38 -13.42 -23.64
N ARG A 288 -2.74 -14.54 -23.99
CA ARG A 288 -3.37 -15.60 -24.80
C ARG A 288 -4.60 -16.19 -24.12
N LEU A 289 -4.51 -16.43 -22.81
CA LEU A 289 -5.64 -16.91 -22.02
C LEU A 289 -6.77 -15.88 -22.00
N ALA A 290 -6.45 -14.59 -21.81
CA ALA A 290 -7.44 -13.52 -21.83
C ALA A 290 -8.13 -13.40 -23.18
N ILE A 291 -7.38 -13.50 -24.29
CA ILE A 291 -7.96 -13.52 -25.66
C ILE A 291 -8.92 -14.70 -25.83
N GLU A 292 -8.53 -15.89 -25.36
CA GLU A 292 -9.40 -17.07 -25.47
C GLU A 292 -10.68 -16.91 -24.64
N LEU A 293 -10.57 -16.51 -23.40
CA LEU A 293 -11.71 -16.25 -22.52
C LEU A 293 -12.63 -15.17 -23.08
N SER A 294 -12.09 -14.12 -23.66
CA SER A 294 -12.86 -12.98 -24.20
C SER A 294 -13.76 -13.32 -25.38
N LYS A 295 -13.54 -14.46 -26.06
CA LYS A 295 -14.40 -14.89 -27.17
C LYS A 295 -15.83 -15.21 -26.74
N THR A 296 -16.04 -15.65 -25.53
CA THR A 296 -17.34 -16.02 -24.97
C THR A 296 -17.76 -15.18 -23.77
N ALA A 297 -16.83 -14.39 -23.22
CA ALA A 297 -17.07 -13.54 -22.07
C ALA A 297 -18.08 -12.41 -22.39
N ARG A 298 -18.88 -12.07 -21.38
CA ARG A 298 -19.80 -10.93 -21.44
C ARG A 298 -19.27 -9.69 -20.75
N LYS A 299 -18.22 -9.87 -19.94
CA LYS A 299 -17.51 -8.83 -19.19
C LYS A 299 -16.02 -8.87 -19.58
N PRO A 300 -15.26 -7.82 -19.31
CA PRO A 300 -13.81 -7.83 -19.53
C PRO A 300 -13.09 -8.97 -18.79
N VAL A 301 -12.05 -9.52 -19.40
CA VAL A 301 -11.03 -10.25 -18.68
C VAL A 301 -10.02 -9.23 -18.15
N VAL A 302 -9.80 -9.20 -16.83
CA VAL A 302 -8.92 -8.24 -16.19
C VAL A 302 -7.61 -8.93 -15.80
N ILE A 303 -6.50 -8.33 -16.18
CA ILE A 303 -5.15 -8.82 -15.89
C ILE A 303 -4.48 -7.86 -14.90
N ALA A 304 -4.01 -8.38 -13.77
CA ALA A 304 -3.11 -7.69 -12.87
C ALA A 304 -1.68 -7.76 -13.45
N ASP A 305 -1.08 -6.62 -13.79
CA ASP A 305 0.37 -6.47 -13.99
C ASP A 305 1.02 -6.26 -12.63
N THR A 306 1.24 -7.38 -11.91
CA THR A 306 1.46 -7.34 -10.46
C THR A 306 2.86 -6.86 -10.07
N GLN A 307 3.87 -7.04 -10.93
CA GLN A 307 5.25 -6.70 -10.56
C GLN A 307 5.60 -5.22 -10.78
N ASP A 308 4.89 -4.52 -11.67
CA ASP A 308 5.04 -3.06 -11.83
C ASP A 308 3.84 -2.32 -11.22
N ASN A 309 3.64 -2.59 -9.93
CA ASN A 309 2.57 -2.02 -9.12
C ASN A 309 3.08 -0.79 -8.35
N PRO A 310 2.58 0.43 -8.63
CA PRO A 310 2.93 1.61 -7.83
C PRO A 310 2.56 1.51 -6.36
N GLY A 311 1.54 0.72 -6.02
CA GLY A 311 1.19 0.41 -4.63
C GLY A 311 2.15 -0.56 -3.94
N ALA A 312 3.25 -0.96 -4.60
CA ALA A 312 4.30 -1.80 -4.01
C ALA A 312 5.70 -1.31 -4.43
N GLY A 313 5.82 -0.01 -4.74
CA GLY A 313 7.09 0.64 -5.07
C GLY A 313 7.48 0.59 -6.55
N GLY A 314 6.65 0.02 -7.43
CA GLY A 314 6.86 0.09 -8.88
C GLY A 314 6.71 1.50 -9.43
N ASP A 315 7.38 1.83 -10.52
CA ASP A 315 7.23 3.13 -11.16
C ASP A 315 6.07 3.19 -12.17
N SER A 316 5.42 2.06 -12.45
CA SER A 316 4.31 1.95 -13.42
C SER A 316 4.71 2.29 -14.85
N ASP A 317 5.98 2.15 -15.18
CA ASP A 317 6.49 2.53 -16.50
C ASP A 317 6.87 1.36 -17.40
N THR A 318 6.90 0.11 -16.86
CA THR A 318 7.32 -1.05 -17.65
C THR A 318 6.33 -1.39 -18.76
N THR A 319 6.88 -1.91 -19.86
CA THR A 319 6.15 -2.14 -21.11
C THR A 319 5.88 -3.62 -21.40
N GLY A 320 6.29 -4.53 -20.52
CA GLY A 320 6.19 -5.97 -20.73
C GLY A 320 4.80 -6.46 -21.13
N MET A 321 3.76 -6.01 -20.42
CA MET A 321 2.37 -6.35 -20.74
C MET A 321 1.89 -5.70 -22.05
N LEU A 322 2.28 -4.45 -22.33
CA LEU A 322 1.96 -3.81 -23.64
C LEU A 322 2.56 -4.58 -24.80
N ARG A 323 3.82 -5.00 -24.67
CA ARG A 323 4.48 -5.87 -25.68
C ARG A 323 3.75 -7.16 -25.90
N ALA A 324 3.26 -7.79 -24.83
CA ALA A 324 2.50 -9.04 -24.93
C ALA A 324 1.15 -8.83 -25.61
N LEU A 325 0.42 -7.74 -25.30
CA LEU A 325 -0.84 -7.39 -25.98
C LEU A 325 -0.65 -7.20 -27.48
N VAL A 326 0.35 -6.42 -27.88
CA VAL A 326 0.63 -6.16 -29.30
C VAL A 326 1.09 -7.44 -30.03
N ARG A 327 2.04 -8.17 -29.45
CA ARG A 327 2.58 -9.40 -30.05
C ARG A 327 1.53 -10.48 -30.27
N ASN A 328 0.57 -10.59 -29.33
CA ASN A 328 -0.53 -11.55 -29.42
C ASN A 328 -1.78 -10.97 -30.13
N GLN A 329 -1.68 -9.75 -30.71
CA GLN A 329 -2.76 -9.10 -31.47
C GLN A 329 -4.07 -8.99 -30.68
N ALA A 330 -3.99 -8.61 -29.40
CA ALA A 330 -5.15 -8.39 -28.56
C ALA A 330 -6.07 -7.34 -29.17
N ARG A 331 -7.38 -7.53 -29.02
CA ARG A 331 -8.40 -6.62 -29.55
C ARG A 331 -9.28 -6.08 -28.44
N ARG A 332 -9.77 -4.84 -28.63
CA ARG A 332 -10.55 -4.11 -27.62
C ARG A 332 -9.88 -4.20 -26.26
N ALA A 333 -8.56 -3.96 -26.23
CA ALA A 333 -7.77 -4.03 -25.00
C ALA A 333 -7.40 -2.63 -24.51
N ALA A 334 -7.32 -2.47 -23.18
CA ALA A 334 -6.74 -1.28 -22.58
C ALA A 334 -5.73 -1.64 -21.48
N ILE A 335 -4.70 -0.82 -21.35
CA ILE A 335 -3.65 -0.94 -20.32
C ILE A 335 -3.41 0.41 -19.66
N GLY A 336 -3.22 0.44 -18.36
CA GLY A 336 -2.90 1.67 -17.61
C GLY A 336 -2.54 1.40 -16.15
N VAL A 337 -2.03 2.42 -15.53
CA VAL A 337 -1.57 3.71 -16.06
C VAL A 337 -0.07 3.57 -16.35
N ILE A 338 0.41 3.95 -17.52
CA ILE A 338 1.86 4.01 -17.78
C ILE A 338 2.35 5.41 -17.38
N TYR A 339 3.26 5.47 -16.43
CA TYR A 339 3.94 6.69 -16.01
C TYR A 339 5.02 7.05 -17.01
N ASP A 340 4.79 8.09 -17.79
CA ASP A 340 5.75 8.66 -18.72
C ASP A 340 5.46 10.13 -19.04
N PRO A 341 5.98 11.07 -18.24
CA PRO A 341 5.73 12.51 -18.44
C PRO A 341 6.13 13.02 -19.82
N ALA A 342 7.23 12.51 -20.37
CA ALA A 342 7.72 12.94 -21.68
C ALA A 342 6.77 12.51 -22.82
N SER A 343 6.27 11.28 -22.77
CA SER A 343 5.29 10.78 -23.74
C SER A 343 3.94 11.46 -23.61
N ALA A 344 3.47 11.74 -22.38
CA ALA A 344 2.25 12.50 -22.14
C ALA A 344 2.38 13.93 -22.72
N GLN A 345 3.49 14.61 -22.47
CA GLN A 345 3.76 15.95 -23.02
C GLN A 345 3.82 15.93 -24.55
N ALA A 346 4.49 14.94 -25.16
CA ALA A 346 4.56 14.78 -26.60
C ALA A 346 3.18 14.54 -27.25
N ALA A 347 2.31 13.77 -26.57
CA ALA A 347 0.92 13.55 -27.02
C ALA A 347 0.12 14.87 -27.00
N HIS A 348 0.27 15.68 -25.93
CA HIS A 348 -0.37 16.99 -25.83
C HIS A 348 0.14 17.97 -26.91
N ALA A 349 1.44 17.97 -27.20
CA ALA A 349 2.04 18.79 -28.25
C ALA A 349 1.55 18.38 -29.65
N ALA A 350 1.36 17.07 -29.89
CA ALA A 350 0.84 16.56 -31.17
C ALA A 350 -0.67 16.87 -31.37
N GLY A 351 -1.44 16.89 -30.31
CA GLY A 351 -2.88 17.12 -30.30
C GLY A 351 -3.72 15.87 -30.60
N LYS A 352 -4.99 15.94 -30.21
CA LYS A 352 -5.99 14.87 -30.41
C LYS A 352 -6.15 14.53 -31.90
N GLY A 353 -6.24 13.28 -32.25
CA GLY A 353 -6.35 12.73 -33.60
C GLY A 353 -5.03 12.59 -34.35
N SER A 354 -3.94 13.12 -33.81
CA SER A 354 -2.63 13.09 -34.45
C SER A 354 -1.92 11.74 -34.26
N SER A 355 -1.01 11.47 -35.18
CA SER A 355 -0.07 10.34 -35.12
C SER A 355 1.25 10.83 -34.51
N VAL A 356 1.73 10.17 -33.48
CA VAL A 356 2.97 10.53 -32.78
C VAL A 356 3.87 9.31 -32.57
N ARG A 357 5.17 9.44 -32.89
CA ARG A 357 6.17 8.40 -32.62
C ARG A 357 6.74 8.62 -31.22
N LEU A 358 6.66 7.59 -30.38
CA LEU A 358 7.12 7.63 -28.99
C LEU A 358 8.02 6.45 -28.69
N ALA A 359 8.93 6.66 -27.73
CA ALA A 359 9.59 5.62 -26.95
C ALA A 359 8.88 5.61 -25.56
N LEU A 360 7.76 4.86 -25.47
CA LEU A 360 6.84 4.88 -24.35
C LEU A 360 7.35 4.00 -23.21
N GLY A 361 7.33 4.51 -21.98
CA GLY A 361 7.67 3.79 -20.75
C GLY A 361 9.09 3.21 -20.74
N GLY A 362 9.33 2.20 -19.87
CA GLY A 362 10.57 1.42 -19.81
C GLY A 362 11.83 2.23 -19.47
N LYS A 363 11.71 3.30 -18.67
CA LYS A 363 12.78 4.26 -18.39
C LYS A 363 13.31 4.15 -16.94
N SER A 364 12.66 3.36 -16.09
CA SER A 364 13.04 3.14 -14.68
C SER A 364 14.27 2.21 -14.51
N GLY A 365 14.77 1.61 -15.58
CA GLY A 365 15.96 0.73 -15.52
C GLY A 365 15.68 -0.68 -15.01
N ILE A 366 14.42 -1.12 -15.01
CA ILE A 366 14.03 -2.48 -14.60
C ILE A 366 14.64 -3.50 -15.57
N ALA A 367 15.34 -4.48 -15.02
CA ALA A 367 15.96 -5.55 -15.79
C ALA A 367 14.94 -6.33 -16.64
N GLY A 368 15.23 -6.51 -17.93
CA GLY A 368 14.33 -7.21 -18.85
C GLY A 368 13.23 -6.35 -19.45
N ASP A 369 13.17 -5.04 -19.12
CA ASP A 369 12.27 -4.07 -19.75
C ASP A 369 13.04 -3.00 -20.54
N ALA A 370 12.36 -2.30 -21.44
CA ALA A 370 12.90 -1.21 -22.23
C ALA A 370 11.74 -0.36 -22.79
N PRO A 371 11.99 0.89 -23.24
CA PRO A 371 10.98 1.70 -23.92
C PRO A 371 10.33 0.98 -25.11
N TYR A 372 9.02 1.14 -25.25
CA TYR A 372 8.28 0.59 -26.39
C TYR A 372 8.21 1.63 -27.51
N GLU A 373 9.05 1.45 -28.54
CA GLU A 373 9.10 2.34 -29.69
C GLU A 373 8.02 2.00 -30.71
N ALA A 374 7.07 2.91 -30.88
CA ALA A 374 6.01 2.76 -31.88
C ALA A 374 5.42 4.13 -32.29
N THR A 375 4.55 4.08 -33.30
CA THR A 375 3.68 5.20 -33.65
C THR A 375 2.30 4.96 -33.08
N PHE A 376 1.83 5.93 -32.32
CA PHE A 376 0.51 5.89 -31.65
C PHE A 376 -0.40 6.95 -32.24
N ILE A 377 -1.70 6.71 -32.18
CA ILE A 377 -2.75 7.73 -32.40
C ILE A 377 -3.14 8.31 -31.04
N VAL A 378 -3.16 9.62 -30.91
CA VAL A 378 -3.69 10.32 -29.72
C VAL A 378 -5.20 10.34 -29.81
N GLU A 379 -5.90 9.51 -29.03
CA GLU A 379 -7.37 9.44 -29.05
C GLU A 379 -8.02 10.50 -28.13
N GLU A 380 -7.42 10.73 -26.94
CA GLU A 380 -7.94 11.72 -26.00
C GLU A 380 -6.81 12.36 -25.20
N LEU A 381 -7.05 13.58 -24.71
CA LEU A 381 -6.11 14.35 -23.86
C LEU A 381 -6.84 14.77 -22.60
N SER A 382 -6.13 14.79 -21.47
CA SER A 382 -6.66 15.21 -20.17
C SER A 382 -5.64 15.99 -19.37
N ASP A 383 -6.09 16.92 -18.53
CA ASP A 383 -5.25 17.59 -17.53
C ASP A 383 -4.94 16.69 -16.31
N GLY A 384 -5.51 15.48 -16.28
CA GLY A 384 -5.29 14.48 -15.25
C GLY A 384 -6.16 14.64 -13.99
N ARG A 385 -7.10 15.59 -13.97
CA ARG A 385 -7.94 15.86 -12.80
C ARG A 385 -9.29 15.18 -12.92
N PHE A 386 -9.62 14.37 -11.92
CA PHE A 386 -10.90 13.66 -11.84
C PHE A 386 -11.21 13.25 -10.40
N ILE A 387 -12.42 12.78 -10.15
CA ILE A 387 -12.81 12.15 -8.88
C ILE A 387 -12.76 10.65 -9.09
N ALA A 388 -12.14 9.92 -8.16
CA ALA A 388 -12.10 8.47 -8.09
C ALA A 388 -13.16 7.97 -7.09
N PRO A 389 -14.36 7.55 -7.56
CA PRO A 389 -15.48 7.21 -6.68
C PRO A 389 -15.41 5.77 -6.13
N GLY A 390 -14.52 4.93 -6.63
CA GLY A 390 -14.41 3.54 -6.24
C GLY A 390 -14.11 3.33 -4.76
N PRO A 391 -14.36 2.12 -4.23
CA PRO A 391 -14.30 1.86 -2.77
C PRO A 391 -12.93 2.12 -2.15
N TYR A 392 -11.83 1.89 -2.89
CA TYR A 392 -10.47 2.15 -2.43
C TYR A 392 -10.20 3.65 -2.27
N ALA A 393 -10.52 4.45 -3.27
CA ALA A 393 -10.26 5.89 -3.27
C ALA A 393 -11.29 6.69 -2.44
N GLY A 394 -12.51 6.19 -2.32
CA GLY A 394 -13.57 6.77 -1.48
C GLY A 394 -14.05 8.15 -1.92
N GLY A 395 -13.96 8.49 -3.21
CA GLY A 395 -14.34 9.81 -3.73
C GLY A 395 -13.22 10.85 -3.70
N ARG A 396 -11.98 10.42 -3.53
CA ARG A 396 -10.80 11.30 -3.54
C ARG A 396 -10.62 11.99 -4.89
N GLN A 397 -10.27 13.27 -4.84
CA GLN A 397 -9.83 14.01 -6.03
C GLN A 397 -8.42 13.56 -6.42
N MET A 398 -8.26 13.14 -7.66
CA MET A 398 -7.00 12.71 -8.26
C MET A 398 -6.44 13.80 -9.17
N ASP A 399 -5.11 13.83 -9.30
CA ASP A 399 -4.39 14.67 -10.24
C ASP A 399 -3.18 13.89 -10.77
N LEU A 400 -3.32 13.33 -11.97
CA LEU A 400 -2.27 12.57 -12.64
C LEU A 400 -1.43 13.42 -13.60
N GLY A 401 -1.62 14.73 -13.61
CA GLY A 401 -0.98 15.67 -14.53
C GLY A 401 -1.39 15.43 -15.99
N LEU A 402 -0.66 16.03 -16.92
CA LEU A 402 -0.93 15.81 -18.34
C LEU A 402 -1.04 14.33 -18.65
N SER A 403 -2.14 13.92 -19.24
CA SER A 403 -2.45 12.53 -19.53
C SER A 403 -3.06 12.37 -20.92
N ALA A 404 -2.94 11.19 -21.50
CA ALA A 404 -3.53 10.87 -22.80
C ALA A 404 -3.98 9.42 -22.90
N SER A 405 -5.01 9.17 -23.72
CA SER A 405 -5.27 7.86 -24.32
C SER A 405 -4.52 7.77 -25.62
N LEU A 406 -3.60 6.83 -25.71
CA LEU A 406 -2.85 6.50 -26.93
C LEU A 406 -3.37 5.19 -27.48
N ARG A 407 -3.50 5.09 -28.82
CA ARG A 407 -3.91 3.83 -29.46
C ARG A 407 -2.83 3.31 -30.40
N ILE A 408 -2.57 2.02 -30.27
CA ILE A 408 -1.81 1.21 -31.22
C ILE A 408 -2.63 -0.02 -31.58
N ASP A 409 -2.86 -0.25 -32.87
CA ASP A 409 -3.81 -1.26 -33.36
C ASP A 409 -5.18 -1.11 -32.66
N ASP A 410 -5.65 -2.13 -31.96
CA ASP A 410 -6.91 -2.14 -31.18
C ASP A 410 -6.65 -2.15 -29.66
N ILE A 411 -5.50 -1.57 -29.25
CA ILE A 411 -5.05 -1.48 -27.86
C ILE A 411 -4.94 -0.01 -27.47
N ARG A 412 -5.58 0.36 -26.38
CA ARG A 412 -5.53 1.69 -25.77
C ARG A 412 -4.56 1.70 -24.60
N VAL A 413 -3.76 2.73 -24.49
CA VAL A 413 -2.79 2.91 -23.41
C VAL A 413 -3.07 4.21 -22.70
N VAL A 414 -3.31 4.15 -21.40
CA VAL A 414 -3.36 5.33 -20.56
C VAL A 414 -1.93 5.71 -20.18
N VAL A 415 -1.48 6.89 -20.64
CA VAL A 415 -0.20 7.49 -20.22
C VAL A 415 -0.46 8.72 -19.37
N ALA A 416 0.34 8.89 -18.31
CA ALA A 416 0.19 10.01 -17.37
C ALA A 416 1.55 10.57 -16.93
N SER A 417 1.54 11.84 -16.45
CA SER A 417 2.75 12.54 -15.98
C SER A 417 3.03 12.34 -14.50
N ARG A 418 2.12 11.69 -13.75
CA ARG A 418 2.33 11.34 -12.34
C ARG A 418 2.04 9.87 -12.11
N LYS A 419 2.87 9.25 -11.29
CA LYS A 419 2.74 7.84 -10.91
C LYS A 419 1.46 7.61 -10.10
N SER A 420 0.70 6.59 -10.47
CA SER A 420 -0.46 6.14 -9.69
C SER A 420 -0.79 4.69 -9.99
N GLN A 421 -1.17 3.95 -8.95
CA GLN A 421 -1.72 2.61 -9.10
C GLN A 421 -3.10 2.67 -9.73
N LEU A 422 -3.35 1.85 -10.74
CA LEU A 422 -4.68 1.74 -11.35
C LEU A 422 -5.60 0.91 -10.44
N ALA A 423 -6.42 1.59 -9.63
CA ALA A 423 -7.32 0.97 -8.67
C ALA A 423 -8.79 1.40 -8.79
N ASP A 424 -9.12 2.26 -9.75
CA ASP A 424 -10.45 2.84 -9.93
C ASP A 424 -10.78 2.92 -11.43
N GLN A 425 -12.00 2.58 -11.83
CA GLN A 425 -12.44 2.64 -13.22
C GLN A 425 -12.41 4.06 -13.80
N ALA A 426 -12.52 5.09 -12.94
CA ALA A 426 -12.38 6.48 -13.37
C ALA A 426 -10.99 6.75 -13.97
N MET A 427 -9.96 5.96 -13.62
CA MET A 427 -8.60 6.05 -14.18
C MET A 427 -8.49 5.59 -15.65
N TYR A 428 -9.53 5.02 -16.21
CA TYR A 428 -9.71 4.82 -17.64
C TYR A 428 -10.65 5.89 -18.23
N ARG A 429 -11.75 6.18 -17.52
CA ARG A 429 -12.79 7.08 -18.04
C ARG A 429 -12.32 8.52 -18.22
N TYR A 430 -11.38 9.01 -17.39
CA TYR A 430 -10.88 10.40 -17.47
C TYR A 430 -10.11 10.70 -18.78
N VAL A 431 -9.71 9.67 -19.52
CA VAL A 431 -9.11 9.76 -20.86
C VAL A 431 -9.99 9.09 -21.93
N GLY A 432 -11.30 8.97 -21.69
CA GLY A 432 -12.28 8.53 -22.66
C GLY A 432 -12.33 7.03 -22.92
N ILE A 433 -11.77 6.19 -22.06
CA ILE A 433 -11.86 4.73 -22.17
C ILE A 433 -12.95 4.22 -21.21
N GLU A 434 -14.00 3.59 -21.74
CA GLU A 434 -14.99 2.90 -20.91
C GLU A 434 -14.53 1.46 -20.65
N PRO A 435 -14.22 1.09 -19.38
CA PRO A 435 -13.72 -0.24 -19.05
C PRO A 435 -14.64 -1.38 -19.47
N THR A 436 -15.95 -1.21 -19.31
CA THR A 436 -16.93 -2.26 -19.61
C THR A 436 -17.10 -2.55 -21.10
N GLU A 437 -16.62 -1.67 -21.97
CA GLU A 437 -16.60 -1.87 -23.41
C GLU A 437 -15.36 -2.59 -23.93
N GLN A 438 -14.35 -2.77 -23.05
CA GLN A 438 -13.13 -3.51 -23.40
C GLN A 438 -13.35 -5.02 -23.28
N ALA A 439 -12.61 -5.80 -24.06
CA ALA A 439 -12.55 -7.25 -23.92
C ALA A 439 -11.46 -7.67 -22.89
N ILE A 440 -10.38 -6.89 -22.83
CA ILE A 440 -9.24 -7.14 -21.96
C ILE A 440 -8.81 -5.82 -21.31
N LEU A 441 -8.66 -5.84 -20.00
CA LEU A 441 -8.08 -4.75 -19.21
C LEU A 441 -6.80 -5.22 -18.56
N VAL A 442 -5.73 -4.42 -18.65
CA VAL A 442 -4.47 -4.67 -17.94
C VAL A 442 -4.24 -3.55 -16.95
N ASN A 443 -4.31 -3.88 -15.67
CA ASN A 443 -4.16 -2.93 -14.58
C ASN A 443 -2.79 -3.07 -13.94
N LYS A 444 -1.99 -2.00 -13.90
CA LYS A 444 -0.73 -1.93 -13.14
C LYS A 444 -1.07 -1.79 -11.65
N SER A 445 -1.32 -2.95 -11.04
CA SER A 445 -1.80 -3.12 -9.68
C SER A 445 -1.77 -4.60 -9.31
N SER A 446 -1.59 -4.95 -8.04
CA SER A 446 -1.63 -6.34 -7.56
C SER A 446 -3.04 -6.75 -7.12
N VAL A 447 -3.66 -6.01 -6.17
CA VAL A 447 -4.95 -6.39 -5.56
C VAL A 447 -5.93 -5.22 -5.44
N HIS A 448 -5.48 -4.00 -5.15
CA HIS A 448 -6.39 -2.86 -4.88
C HIS A 448 -7.45 -2.63 -5.96
N PHE A 449 -7.10 -2.84 -7.23
CA PHE A 449 -8.05 -2.68 -8.34
C PHE A 449 -9.30 -3.58 -8.20
N ARG A 450 -9.19 -4.69 -7.49
CA ARG A 450 -10.28 -5.68 -7.36
C ARG A 450 -11.53 -5.06 -6.77
N ALA A 451 -11.40 -4.15 -5.80
CA ALA A 451 -12.53 -3.49 -5.17
C ALA A 451 -13.52 -2.83 -6.17
N ASP A 452 -13.01 -2.29 -7.28
CA ASP A 452 -13.83 -1.61 -8.30
C ASP A 452 -13.95 -2.39 -9.59
N PHE A 453 -13.02 -3.28 -9.93
CA PHE A 453 -13.02 -4.03 -11.18
C PHE A 453 -13.59 -5.44 -11.08
N GLU A 454 -13.57 -6.10 -9.93
CA GLU A 454 -14.11 -7.45 -9.78
C GLU A 454 -15.60 -7.55 -10.14
N PRO A 455 -16.47 -6.57 -9.78
CA PRO A 455 -17.88 -6.58 -10.18
C PRO A 455 -18.12 -6.54 -11.70
N ILE A 456 -17.17 -5.98 -12.46
CA ILE A 456 -17.26 -5.88 -13.92
C ILE A 456 -16.38 -6.89 -14.66
N ALA A 457 -15.61 -7.71 -13.93
CA ALA A 457 -14.71 -8.71 -14.53
C ALA A 457 -15.44 -10.03 -14.81
N GLU A 458 -15.12 -10.67 -15.94
CA GLU A 458 -15.45 -12.07 -16.20
C GLU A 458 -14.48 -13.00 -15.47
N ARG A 459 -13.22 -12.61 -15.47
CA ARG A 459 -12.11 -13.35 -14.82
C ARG A 459 -10.99 -12.38 -14.47
N LEU A 460 -10.36 -12.64 -13.33
CA LEU A 460 -9.10 -12.00 -12.95
C LEU A 460 -7.93 -12.95 -13.24
N LEU A 461 -6.86 -12.43 -13.85
CA LEU A 461 -5.62 -13.14 -14.10
C LEU A 461 -4.47 -12.35 -13.47
N ILE A 462 -3.46 -13.05 -12.93
CA ILE A 462 -2.26 -12.43 -12.39
C ILE A 462 -1.11 -12.71 -13.34
N CYS A 463 -0.43 -11.67 -13.80
CA CYS A 463 0.72 -11.75 -14.70
C CYS A 463 1.96 -11.12 -14.07
N ALA A 464 3.10 -11.78 -14.26
CA ALA A 464 4.42 -11.29 -13.86
C ALA A 464 5.18 -10.82 -15.11
N ALA A 465 4.99 -9.55 -15.50
CA ALA A 465 5.89 -8.83 -16.39
C ALA A 465 7.08 -8.28 -15.57
N PRO A 466 8.18 -7.85 -16.21
CA PRO A 466 9.27 -7.18 -15.49
C PRO A 466 8.75 -6.01 -14.66
N GLY A 467 9.22 -5.89 -13.40
CA GLY A 467 8.77 -4.86 -12.46
C GLY A 467 9.61 -4.83 -11.20
N ALA A 468 9.45 -3.79 -10.38
CA ALA A 468 10.22 -3.56 -9.16
C ALA A 468 9.78 -4.45 -7.98
N MET A 469 8.60 -5.07 -8.08
CA MET A 469 8.02 -5.94 -7.04
C MET A 469 7.89 -7.38 -7.55
N PRO A 470 8.95 -8.21 -7.47
CA PRO A 470 8.85 -9.60 -7.89
C PRO A 470 7.73 -10.35 -7.18
N ALA A 471 6.92 -11.08 -7.96
CA ALA A 471 5.80 -11.84 -7.42
C ALA A 471 6.26 -13.02 -6.54
N ASP A 472 7.50 -13.50 -6.73
CA ASP A 472 8.16 -14.47 -5.86
C ASP A 472 9.22 -13.76 -5.01
N PRO A 473 8.97 -13.49 -3.71
CA PRO A 473 9.94 -12.84 -2.84
C PRO A 473 11.26 -13.59 -2.70
N ALA A 474 11.29 -14.92 -2.94
CA ALA A 474 12.52 -15.69 -2.89
C ALA A 474 13.54 -15.32 -4.00
N SER A 475 13.10 -14.61 -5.04
CA SER A 475 13.98 -14.12 -6.12
C SER A 475 14.72 -12.82 -5.79
N LEU A 476 14.37 -12.15 -4.68
CA LEU A 476 15.02 -10.91 -4.26
C LEU A 476 16.41 -11.17 -3.65
N PRO A 477 17.36 -10.23 -3.82
CA PRO A 477 18.74 -10.39 -3.34
C PRO A 477 18.87 -10.04 -1.83
N TRP A 478 18.24 -10.82 -0.98
CA TRP A 478 18.18 -10.63 0.46
C TRP A 478 19.55 -10.65 1.12
N THR A 479 19.76 -9.74 2.08
CA THR A 479 21.02 -9.62 2.83
C THR A 479 20.84 -9.45 4.35
N ARG A 480 19.69 -8.96 4.82
CA ARG A 480 19.51 -8.44 6.19
C ARG A 480 18.34 -9.04 6.97
N LEU A 481 17.65 -10.01 6.40
CA LEU A 481 16.52 -10.67 7.07
C LEU A 481 16.97 -11.44 8.33
N ARG A 482 16.01 -11.72 9.22
CA ARG A 482 16.28 -12.62 10.35
C ARG A 482 16.60 -14.04 9.85
N PRO A 483 17.62 -14.70 10.42
CA PRO A 483 17.97 -16.06 10.03
C PRO A 483 16.79 -17.02 10.23
N GLY A 484 16.60 -17.92 9.27
CA GLY A 484 15.54 -18.94 9.32
C GLY A 484 14.17 -18.48 8.79
N LEU A 485 13.98 -17.19 8.47
CA LEU A 485 12.76 -16.74 7.80
C LEU A 485 12.66 -17.37 6.41
N ARG A 486 11.57 -18.08 6.14
CA ARG A 486 11.31 -18.61 4.79
C ARG A 486 10.92 -17.47 3.85
N LEU A 487 11.58 -17.42 2.69
CA LEU A 487 11.45 -16.32 1.73
C LEU A 487 10.11 -16.33 0.96
N LYS A 488 9.34 -17.40 1.10
CA LYS A 488 7.95 -17.59 0.65
C LYS A 488 7.36 -18.80 1.39
N PRO A 489 6.06 -19.06 1.29
CA PRO A 489 5.44 -20.26 1.82
C PRO A 489 6.19 -21.53 1.34
N ASN A 490 6.58 -22.38 2.29
CA ASN A 490 7.40 -23.59 2.06
C ASN A 490 8.70 -23.38 1.25
N GLY A 491 9.14 -22.14 1.14
CA GLY A 491 10.34 -21.78 0.37
C GLY A 491 11.63 -21.97 1.17
N PRO A 492 12.77 -21.59 0.55
CA PRO A 492 14.06 -21.64 1.22
C PRO A 492 14.09 -20.64 2.40
N ALA A 493 14.73 -21.05 3.49
CA ALA A 493 15.00 -20.17 4.61
C ALA A 493 16.15 -19.22 4.28
N PHE A 494 16.05 -17.98 4.74
CA PHE A 494 17.16 -17.03 4.67
C PHE A 494 18.32 -17.52 5.54
N VAL A 495 19.52 -17.51 4.96
CA VAL A 495 20.79 -17.82 5.64
C VAL A 495 21.69 -16.59 5.51
N SER A 496 22.03 -15.98 6.64
CA SER A 496 22.98 -14.86 6.65
C SER A 496 24.36 -15.29 6.15
N ASN A 497 24.87 -14.60 5.13
CA ASN A 497 26.26 -14.81 4.70
C ASN A 497 27.22 -14.16 5.70
N PRO A 498 28.13 -14.92 6.37
CA PRO A 498 29.03 -14.35 7.37
C PRO A 498 30.04 -13.33 6.82
N SER A 499 30.14 -13.17 5.48
CA SER A 499 31.06 -12.21 4.85
C SER A 499 30.53 -10.76 4.77
N THR A 500 29.26 -10.49 5.08
CA THR A 500 28.67 -9.14 5.04
C THR A 500 28.62 -8.42 6.40
N SER A 501 28.88 -9.11 7.51
CA SER A 501 28.81 -8.53 8.86
C SER A 501 30.08 -7.75 9.30
N ALA A 502 31.11 -7.63 8.45
CA ALA A 502 32.38 -6.99 8.79
C ALA A 502 32.53 -5.54 8.30
N ALA A 503 31.48 -4.92 7.72
CA ALA A 503 31.58 -3.58 7.11
C ALA A 503 30.83 -2.46 7.86
N THR A 504 30.26 -2.74 9.05
CA THR A 504 29.66 -1.70 9.91
C THR A 504 30.17 -1.84 11.33
N GLY A 505 31.39 -1.35 11.55
CA GLY A 505 32.04 -1.17 12.84
C GLY A 505 32.59 0.25 12.92
#